data_eeaf32dccfcf4e0939bbaa36423dd25e
#
_entry.id   eeaf32dccfcf4e0939bbaa36423dd25e
#
_cell.length_a   1.000
_cell.length_b   1.000
_cell.length_c   1.000
_cell.angle_alpha   90.00
_cell.angle_beta   90.00
_cell.angle_gamma   90.00
#
_symmetry.space_group_name_H-M   'P 1'
#
loop_
_entity.id
_entity.type
_entity.pdbx_description
1 polymer ?
#
loop_
_entity_poly.entity_id
_entity_poly.type
_entity_poly.pdbx_seq_one_letter_code
_entity_poly.pdbx_strand_id
1 'polypeptide(L)'
;MPITIGANISSLRAQNQLSKATDALGNTYARLSSGLRINKASDDAAGLAISESLKTDTRVFNQGIRNINDGLSVLNIAQGALQELSNISQRQIELATQAANGVYSTRQRDALETEANALVNEYNRIIASTSFNGTNILSGSYRDGLRIQAGYGLDGSISASLGNLLARNVGSGTFASSLNFTAVRTGVDVVYDVNGDGRDDIVKWSGGYVDTYLNNGDGTFAYRQNTISSFVNPTVFQDIDGDGIRDAISQHTATDSIYIARGNANGSFASSITIAAGTFGDIQNNDQIHIGDFDGNGKLDIMTMSFNSNIIRISSQNANGTFAAAQTAYTLPGGTFYNIAVGDFNGDGRDDIVLGGEPGGVTATNTRILLSNGNGTFSVGASIANSSRNLSVADFNGDGILDIVAGHSFFETTSRVFLGNGDGTFRISATIVDGVGTYAGNSISDFNNDGNTDILFTEASGTRIAYGNGNGTFSLGSLLTPTSVLIGDFNGDGVTDINDNGSTSSVIFYQDTTKNAGIKRMELSTAEYAREELSTIQATMQRIALEIGSIGSLMSRFTVARNNLEISSQNYQAANSRITDIDVAEESSVLIATRIRQQAAASILSQANLQPQLALQLLQ
;
A
#
# COMPACT_ATOMS: atom_id res chain seq x y z
N MET A 1 85.27 42.33 39.96
CA MET A 1 84.77 41.10 40.60
C MET A 1 85.96 40.38 41.18
N PRO A 2 85.91 39.90 42.40
CA PRO A 2 86.99 39.10 42.91
C PRO A 2 87.13 37.80 42.08
N ILE A 3 88.37 37.51 41.62
CA ILE A 3 88.67 36.27 40.90
C ILE A 3 88.88 35.17 41.93
N THR A 4 87.92 34.24 42.04
CA THR A 4 88.04 33.08 42.91
C THR A 4 88.64 31.93 42.11
N ILE A 5 89.75 31.38 42.53
CA ILE A 5 90.53 30.31 41.88
C ILE A 5 89.77 28.94 41.99
N GLY A 6 88.91 28.76 43.00
CA GLY A 6 88.25 27.48 43.28
C GLY A 6 86.95 27.25 42.56
N ALA A 7 86.27 28.27 41.94
CA ALA A 7 85.08 28.13 41.17
C ALA A 7 85.00 29.20 40.08
N ASN A 8 84.98 28.79 38.81
CA ASN A 8 84.81 29.71 37.67
C ASN A 8 83.30 29.98 37.41
N ILE A 9 82.73 30.90 38.23
CA ILE A 9 81.32 31.29 38.17
C ILE A 9 80.98 31.89 36.79
N SER A 10 81.96 32.60 36.15
CA SER A 10 81.74 33.18 34.82
C SER A 10 81.59 32.11 33.75
N SER A 11 82.39 31.02 33.81
CA SER A 11 82.30 29.87 32.93
C SER A 11 80.96 29.11 33.15
N LEU A 12 80.60 28.87 34.41
CA LEU A 12 79.31 28.22 34.74
C LEU A 12 78.09 29.02 34.22
N ARG A 13 78.13 30.36 34.35
CA ARG A 13 77.10 31.23 33.78
C ARG A 13 77.08 31.19 32.26
N ALA A 14 78.28 31.22 31.60
CA ALA A 14 78.40 31.12 30.16
C ALA A 14 77.89 29.74 29.64
N GLN A 15 78.18 28.65 30.37
CA GLN A 15 77.71 27.30 30.07
C GLN A 15 76.19 27.18 30.17
N ASN A 16 75.62 27.77 31.25
CA ASN A 16 74.19 27.83 31.39
C ASN A 16 73.53 28.63 30.24
N GLN A 17 74.10 29.73 29.82
CA GLN A 17 73.57 30.52 28.69
C GLN A 17 73.75 29.79 27.35
N LEU A 18 74.81 29.05 27.15
CA LEU A 18 75.06 28.23 25.96
C LEU A 18 74.03 27.09 25.92
N SER A 19 73.76 26.38 27.05
CA SER A 19 72.76 25.34 27.14
C SER A 19 71.39 25.89 26.77
N LYS A 20 70.99 27.02 27.39
CA LYS A 20 69.66 27.67 27.06
C LYS A 20 69.56 28.08 25.59
N ALA A 21 70.64 28.59 25.00
CA ALA A 21 70.66 28.97 23.60
C ALA A 21 70.60 27.77 22.67
N THR A 22 71.25 26.63 23.05
CA THR A 22 71.18 25.37 22.30
C THR A 22 69.83 24.74 22.37
N ASP A 23 69.17 24.72 23.55
CA ASP A 23 67.79 24.22 23.73
C ASP A 23 66.78 25.07 22.95
N ALA A 24 66.95 26.40 22.99
CA ALA A 24 66.12 27.32 22.20
C ALA A 24 66.27 27.08 20.69
N LEU A 25 67.49 26.90 20.23
CA LEU A 25 67.78 26.60 18.82
C LEU A 25 67.19 25.25 18.39
N GLY A 26 67.28 24.22 19.23
CA GLY A 26 66.73 22.91 19.00
C GLY A 26 65.19 22.98 18.88
N ASN A 27 64.52 23.75 19.76
CA ASN A 27 63.07 23.96 19.71
C ASN A 27 62.63 24.71 18.43
N THR A 28 63.41 25.77 18.03
CA THR A 28 63.15 26.51 16.79
C THR A 28 63.30 25.61 15.54
N TYR A 29 64.30 24.75 15.50
CA TYR A 29 64.45 23.74 14.43
C TYR A 29 63.31 22.75 14.41
N ALA A 30 62.88 22.27 15.57
CA ALA A 30 61.72 21.34 15.66
C ALA A 30 60.48 22.00 15.13
N ARG A 31 60.20 23.26 15.46
CA ARG A 31 59.05 24.03 14.97
C ARG A 31 59.11 24.27 13.46
N LEU A 32 60.26 24.74 12.95
CA LEU A 32 60.45 24.96 11.51
C LEU A 32 60.32 23.66 10.70
N SER A 33 60.89 22.56 11.23
CA SER A 33 60.82 21.25 10.56
C SER A 33 59.41 20.65 10.55
N SER A 34 58.62 20.85 11.62
CA SER A 34 57.25 20.36 11.71
C SER A 34 56.20 21.30 11.08
N GLY A 35 56.57 22.59 10.91
CA GLY A 35 55.60 23.65 10.53
C GLY A 35 54.64 24.02 11.67
N LEU A 36 54.84 23.47 12.87
CA LEU A 36 53.93 23.62 14.00
C LEU A 36 54.57 24.44 15.14
N ARG A 37 53.83 25.40 15.67
CA ARG A 37 54.20 26.19 16.84
C ARG A 37 54.17 25.35 18.12
N ILE A 38 53.21 24.43 18.22
CA ILE A 38 53.02 23.56 19.38
C ILE A 38 53.34 22.11 18.95
N ASN A 39 54.50 21.62 19.36
CA ASN A 39 54.99 20.27 19.07
C ASN A 39 54.88 19.32 20.26
N LYS A 40 54.94 19.86 21.47
CA LYS A 40 54.94 19.10 22.73
C LYS A 40 53.97 19.74 23.72
N ALA A 41 53.45 18.96 24.64
CA ALA A 41 52.58 19.46 25.70
C ALA A 41 53.25 20.52 26.58
N SER A 42 54.59 20.53 26.63
CA SER A 42 55.40 21.55 27.33
C SER A 42 55.42 22.92 26.62
N ASP A 43 55.08 22.99 25.33
CA ASP A 43 55.04 24.25 24.57
C ASP A 43 53.76 25.04 24.89
N ASP A 44 52.62 24.37 24.88
CA ASP A 44 51.30 24.91 25.29
C ASP A 44 50.31 23.74 25.47
N ALA A 45 50.11 23.34 26.74
CA ALA A 45 49.23 22.22 27.06
C ALA A 45 47.75 22.52 26.75
N ALA A 46 47.32 23.78 26.94
CA ALA A 46 45.95 24.18 26.67
C ALA A 46 45.66 24.25 25.16
N GLY A 47 46.57 24.87 24.41
CA GLY A 47 46.50 24.94 22.94
C GLY A 47 46.54 23.56 22.29
N LEU A 48 47.37 22.63 22.80
CA LEU A 48 47.43 21.26 22.31
C LEU A 48 46.12 20.52 22.55
N ALA A 49 45.53 20.63 23.75
CA ALA A 49 44.24 20.00 24.08
C ALA A 49 43.12 20.49 23.16
N ILE A 50 43.02 21.80 22.92
CA ILE A 50 42.05 22.39 21.98
C ILE A 50 42.31 21.90 20.56
N SER A 51 43.56 21.87 20.12
CA SER A 51 43.94 21.39 18.79
C SER A 51 43.51 19.94 18.55
N GLU A 52 43.76 19.04 19.51
CA GLU A 52 43.38 17.63 19.39
C GLU A 52 41.86 17.45 19.39
N SER A 53 41.09 18.27 20.14
CA SER A 53 39.65 18.32 20.05
C SER A 53 39.19 18.74 18.66
N LEU A 54 39.69 19.86 18.12
CA LEU A 54 39.37 20.36 16.79
C LEU A 54 39.71 19.38 15.67
N LYS A 55 40.84 18.67 15.77
CA LYS A 55 41.22 17.62 14.82
C LYS A 55 40.24 16.44 14.87
N THR A 56 39.85 16.04 16.08
CA THR A 56 38.88 14.95 16.28
C THR A 56 37.54 15.32 15.67
N ASP A 57 37.05 16.53 15.95
CA ASP A 57 35.76 17.04 15.40
C ASP A 57 35.83 17.11 13.87
N THR A 58 36.92 17.60 13.30
CA THR A 58 37.14 17.62 11.85
C THR A 58 37.09 16.23 11.23
N ARG A 59 37.67 15.20 11.88
CA ARG A 59 37.57 13.81 11.41
C ARG A 59 36.14 13.27 11.45
N VAL A 60 35.39 13.59 12.51
CA VAL A 60 33.99 13.20 12.64
C VAL A 60 33.16 13.87 11.56
N PHE A 61 33.33 15.17 11.31
CA PHE A 61 32.59 15.87 10.24
C PHE A 61 32.91 15.30 8.87
N ASN A 62 34.16 15.01 8.58
CA ASN A 62 34.57 14.39 7.31
C ASN A 62 33.98 12.97 7.15
N GLN A 63 33.84 12.20 8.23
CA GLN A 63 33.14 10.92 8.20
C GLN A 63 31.64 11.12 8.00
N GLY A 64 31.05 12.11 8.67
CA GLY A 64 29.64 12.48 8.48
C GLY A 64 29.31 12.86 7.03
N ILE A 65 30.20 13.62 6.37
CA ILE A 65 30.06 13.96 4.95
C ILE A 65 30.06 12.70 4.07
N ARG A 66 30.95 11.73 4.32
CA ARG A 66 30.98 10.46 3.59
C ARG A 66 29.67 9.68 3.80
N ASN A 67 29.21 9.57 5.04
CA ASN A 67 27.97 8.87 5.37
C ASN A 67 26.75 9.53 4.70
N ILE A 68 26.71 10.86 4.63
CA ILE A 68 25.65 11.59 3.91
C ILE A 68 25.71 11.30 2.40
N ASN A 69 26.88 11.23 1.80
CA ASN A 69 27.03 10.90 0.38
C ASN A 69 26.58 9.46 0.09
N ASP A 70 26.84 8.52 1.00
CA ASP A 70 26.30 7.16 0.90
C ASP A 70 24.76 7.17 0.99
N GLY A 71 24.20 7.95 1.92
CA GLY A 71 22.75 8.15 2.01
C GLY A 71 22.15 8.77 0.74
N LEU A 72 22.78 9.78 0.16
CA LEU A 72 22.35 10.38 -1.11
C LEU A 72 22.37 9.36 -2.26
N SER A 73 23.34 8.45 -2.26
CA SER A 73 23.40 7.37 -3.27
C SER A 73 22.22 6.42 -3.16
N VAL A 74 21.81 6.04 -1.94
CA VAL A 74 20.60 5.25 -1.70
C VAL A 74 19.35 5.97 -2.21
N LEU A 75 19.21 7.26 -1.89
CA LEU A 75 18.07 8.06 -2.33
C LEU A 75 17.99 8.20 -3.85
N ASN A 76 19.13 8.36 -4.54
CA ASN A 76 19.17 8.42 -6.00
C ASN A 76 18.72 7.09 -6.65
N ILE A 77 19.12 5.95 -6.09
CA ILE A 77 18.67 4.62 -6.57
C ILE A 77 17.15 4.49 -6.37
N ALA A 78 16.65 4.87 -5.19
CA ALA A 78 15.22 4.84 -4.90
C ALA A 78 14.43 5.76 -5.86
N GLN A 79 14.92 6.98 -6.10
CA GLN A 79 14.28 7.92 -7.02
C GLN A 79 14.22 7.38 -8.46
N GLY A 80 15.30 6.75 -8.94
CA GLY A 80 15.31 6.13 -10.27
C GLY A 80 14.27 5.02 -10.38
N ALA A 81 14.19 4.14 -9.39
CA ALA A 81 13.18 3.08 -9.37
C ALA A 81 11.75 3.64 -9.32
N LEU A 82 11.49 4.65 -8.48
CA LEU A 82 10.16 5.29 -8.40
C LEU A 82 9.74 5.95 -9.71
N GLN A 83 10.68 6.49 -10.47
CA GLN A 83 10.37 7.04 -11.80
C GLN A 83 9.90 5.95 -12.76
N GLU A 84 10.53 4.77 -12.75
CA GLU A 84 10.07 3.63 -13.55
C GLU A 84 8.70 3.10 -13.08
N LEU A 85 8.46 3.02 -11.76
CA LEU A 85 7.15 2.66 -11.23
C LEU A 85 6.06 3.66 -11.66
N SER A 86 6.40 4.95 -11.72
CA SER A 86 5.49 5.99 -12.23
C SER A 86 5.18 5.79 -13.70
N ASN A 87 6.18 5.49 -14.53
CA ASN A 87 6.00 5.23 -15.97
C ASN A 87 5.10 4.01 -16.20
N ILE A 88 5.32 2.93 -15.44
CA ILE A 88 4.48 1.72 -15.49
C ILE A 88 3.03 2.06 -15.13
N SER A 89 2.83 2.78 -14.01
CA SER A 89 1.48 3.13 -13.57
C SER A 89 0.76 4.06 -14.56
N GLN A 90 1.47 4.98 -15.23
CA GLN A 90 0.89 5.78 -16.33
C GLN A 90 0.42 4.90 -17.48
N ARG A 91 1.22 3.90 -17.86
CA ARG A 91 0.83 2.95 -18.92
C ARG A 91 -0.38 2.12 -18.51
N GLN A 92 -0.45 1.70 -17.24
CA GLN A 92 -1.62 1.00 -16.69
C GLN A 92 -2.89 1.86 -16.75
N ILE A 93 -2.81 3.17 -16.43
CA ILE A 93 -3.93 4.11 -16.60
C ILE A 93 -4.40 4.18 -18.05
N GLU A 94 -3.47 4.23 -19.02
CA GLU A 94 -3.83 4.21 -20.46
C GLU A 94 -4.60 2.95 -20.82
N LEU A 95 -4.12 1.78 -20.40
CA LEU A 95 -4.75 0.48 -20.67
C LEU A 95 -6.12 0.38 -20.02
N ALA A 96 -6.24 0.76 -18.74
CA ALA A 96 -7.51 0.75 -18.01
C ALA A 96 -8.51 1.74 -18.63
N THR A 97 -8.07 2.95 -19.03
CA THR A 97 -8.92 3.93 -19.71
C THR A 97 -9.41 3.38 -21.06
N GLN A 98 -8.55 2.67 -21.78
CA GLN A 98 -8.93 2.03 -23.02
C GLN A 98 -9.93 0.91 -22.79
N ALA A 99 -9.71 0.05 -21.79
CA ALA A 99 -10.62 -1.05 -21.45
C ALA A 99 -11.98 -0.56 -20.91
N ALA A 100 -12.01 0.59 -20.22
CA ALA A 100 -13.23 1.23 -19.75
C ALA A 100 -14.15 1.75 -20.86
N ASN A 101 -13.66 1.82 -22.10
CA ASN A 101 -14.46 2.27 -23.23
C ASN A 101 -15.36 1.14 -23.72
N GLY A 102 -16.67 1.40 -23.77
CA GLY A 102 -17.71 0.43 -24.16
C GLY A 102 -17.63 -0.12 -25.59
N VAL A 103 -16.74 0.43 -26.47
CA VAL A 103 -16.60 -0.06 -27.85
C VAL A 103 -15.69 -1.29 -27.98
N TYR A 104 -15.00 -1.68 -26.91
CA TYR A 104 -14.11 -2.85 -26.94
C TYR A 104 -14.87 -4.11 -26.54
N SER A 105 -14.66 -5.19 -27.31
CA SER A 105 -15.17 -6.52 -26.98
C SER A 105 -14.36 -7.13 -25.81
N THR A 106 -14.93 -8.10 -25.13
CA THR A 106 -14.28 -8.85 -24.03
C THR A 106 -12.89 -9.36 -24.46
N ARG A 107 -12.77 -10.02 -25.61
CA ARG A 107 -11.46 -10.49 -26.12
C ARG A 107 -10.42 -9.38 -26.31
N GLN A 108 -10.86 -8.17 -26.65
CA GLN A 108 -9.93 -7.03 -26.75
C GLN A 108 -9.54 -6.53 -25.38
N ARG A 109 -10.45 -6.56 -24.41
CA ARG A 109 -10.16 -6.24 -23.00
C ARG A 109 -9.20 -7.26 -22.38
N ASP A 110 -9.38 -8.56 -22.67
CA ASP A 110 -8.47 -9.63 -22.19
C ASP A 110 -7.03 -9.39 -22.67
N ALA A 111 -6.86 -8.92 -23.89
CA ALA A 111 -5.54 -8.55 -24.41
C ALA A 111 -4.93 -7.35 -23.67
N LEU A 112 -5.75 -6.32 -23.34
CA LEU A 112 -5.32 -5.17 -22.54
C LEU A 112 -4.99 -5.59 -21.12
N GLU A 113 -5.79 -6.47 -20.53
CA GLU A 113 -5.57 -7.04 -19.19
C GLU A 113 -4.26 -7.84 -19.12
N THR A 114 -3.98 -8.67 -20.14
CA THR A 114 -2.72 -9.42 -20.23
C THR A 114 -1.52 -8.48 -20.23
N GLU A 115 -1.55 -7.38 -21.00
CA GLU A 115 -0.50 -6.35 -20.98
C GLU A 115 -0.41 -5.66 -19.62
N ALA A 116 -1.56 -5.28 -19.04
CA ALA A 116 -1.61 -4.63 -17.72
C ALA A 116 -1.02 -5.51 -16.62
N ASN A 117 -1.33 -6.80 -16.62
CA ASN A 117 -0.81 -7.76 -15.65
C ASN A 117 0.68 -8.08 -15.85
N ALA A 118 1.19 -8.04 -17.07
CA ALA A 118 2.64 -8.07 -17.32
C ALA A 118 3.35 -6.86 -16.70
N LEU A 119 2.73 -5.68 -16.76
CA LEU A 119 3.24 -4.47 -16.10
C LEU A 119 3.13 -4.55 -14.57
N VAL A 120 2.10 -5.19 -14.01
CA VAL A 120 2.03 -5.50 -12.56
C VAL A 120 3.22 -6.35 -12.13
N ASN A 121 3.52 -7.41 -12.88
CA ASN A 121 4.67 -8.27 -12.59
C ASN A 121 5.98 -7.49 -12.63
N GLU A 122 6.16 -6.61 -13.60
CA GLU A 122 7.36 -5.77 -13.70
C GLU A 122 7.45 -4.75 -12.56
N TYR A 123 6.33 -4.11 -12.20
CA TYR A 123 6.24 -3.22 -11.03
C TYR A 123 6.71 -3.94 -9.76
N ASN A 124 6.14 -5.11 -9.48
CA ASN A 124 6.48 -5.92 -8.31
C ASN A 124 7.94 -6.40 -8.36
N ARG A 125 8.46 -6.72 -9.54
CA ARG A 125 9.88 -7.06 -9.74
C ARG A 125 10.79 -5.90 -9.39
N ILE A 126 10.48 -4.67 -9.80
CA ILE A 126 11.26 -3.47 -9.47
C ILE A 126 11.28 -3.26 -7.96
N ILE A 127 10.12 -3.34 -7.29
CA ILE A 127 10.03 -3.22 -5.82
C ILE A 127 10.94 -4.26 -5.15
N ALA A 128 10.88 -5.53 -5.58
CA ALA A 128 11.65 -6.61 -4.98
C ALA A 128 13.15 -6.56 -5.27
N SER A 129 13.55 -6.05 -6.43
CA SER A 129 14.95 -6.07 -6.88
C SER A 129 15.72 -4.79 -6.54
N THR A 130 15.03 -3.67 -6.23
CA THR A 130 15.70 -2.41 -5.90
C THR A 130 16.36 -2.50 -4.54
N SER A 131 17.69 -2.63 -4.53
CA SER A 131 18.47 -2.87 -3.32
C SER A 131 19.75 -2.05 -3.31
N PHE A 132 20.25 -1.79 -2.11
CA PHE A 132 21.58 -1.20 -1.86
C PHE A 132 22.32 -2.07 -0.85
N ASN A 133 23.53 -2.47 -1.18
CA ASN A 133 24.36 -3.34 -0.34
C ASN A 133 23.63 -4.59 0.17
N GLY A 134 22.83 -5.22 -0.71
CA GLY A 134 22.06 -6.44 -0.39
C GLY A 134 20.79 -6.22 0.43
N THR A 135 20.46 -4.99 0.82
CA THR A 135 19.21 -4.67 1.53
C THR A 135 18.25 -4.00 0.55
N ASN A 136 17.02 -4.52 0.47
CA ASN A 136 15.96 -3.93 -0.34
C ASN A 136 15.54 -2.58 0.25
N ILE A 137 15.42 -1.54 -0.60
CA ILE A 137 15.16 -0.17 -0.16
C ILE A 137 13.70 0.27 -0.34
N LEU A 138 12.90 -0.44 -1.15
CA LEU A 138 11.50 -0.09 -1.43
C LEU A 138 10.47 -1.04 -0.80
N SER A 139 10.88 -2.23 -0.35
CA SER A 139 9.98 -3.23 0.23
C SER A 139 9.58 -2.99 1.69
N GLY A 140 9.97 -1.85 2.26
CA GLY A 140 9.70 -1.52 3.67
C GLY A 140 10.76 -2.00 4.66
N SER A 141 11.92 -2.52 4.20
CA SER A 141 13.06 -2.89 5.08
C SER A 141 13.61 -1.70 5.86
N TYR A 142 13.42 -0.48 5.35
CA TYR A 142 13.77 0.76 6.03
C TYR A 142 12.55 1.51 6.59
N ARG A 143 11.48 0.80 6.94
CA ARG A 143 10.28 1.39 7.52
C ARG A 143 10.58 2.15 8.82
N ASP A 144 11.42 1.59 9.68
CA ASP A 144 11.86 2.20 10.94
C ASP A 144 12.95 3.28 10.75
N GLY A 145 13.30 3.54 9.49
CA GLY A 145 14.19 4.59 9.04
C GLY A 145 15.63 4.12 8.77
N LEU A 146 16.13 4.51 7.60
CA LEU A 146 17.55 4.54 7.31
C LEU A 146 18.19 5.63 8.18
N ARG A 147 19.06 5.26 9.13
CA ARG A 147 19.75 6.21 9.99
C ARG A 147 21.13 6.54 9.43
N ILE A 148 21.34 7.78 9.01
CA ILE A 148 22.63 8.30 8.54
C ILE A 148 23.27 9.13 9.64
N GLN A 149 24.43 8.69 10.12
CA GLN A 149 25.18 9.38 11.16
C GLN A 149 26.03 10.49 10.55
N ALA A 150 25.64 11.74 10.75
CA ALA A 150 26.28 12.94 10.24
C ALA A 150 27.16 13.65 11.28
N GLY A 151 27.00 13.34 12.58
CA GLY A 151 27.72 14.00 13.67
C GLY A 151 27.76 13.15 14.92
N TYR A 152 27.99 13.80 16.07
CA TYR A 152 28.03 13.14 17.37
C TYR A 152 26.65 12.81 17.92
N GLY A 153 26.54 11.68 18.63
CA GLY A 153 25.37 11.31 19.40
C GLY A 153 24.12 11.05 18.54
N LEU A 154 22.97 10.99 19.19
CA LEU A 154 21.67 10.77 18.54
C LEU A 154 21.24 11.99 17.71
N ASP A 155 21.52 13.19 18.20
CA ASP A 155 21.17 14.45 17.53
C ASP A 155 21.96 14.68 16.24
N GLY A 156 23.12 14.03 16.11
CA GLY A 156 23.93 14.04 14.89
C GLY A 156 23.47 13.07 13.82
N SER A 157 22.35 12.35 14.01
CA SER A 157 21.82 11.42 13.02
C SER A 157 20.62 12.01 12.25
N ILE A 158 20.53 11.66 10.96
CA ILE A 158 19.38 11.97 10.11
C ILE A 158 18.70 10.64 9.80
N SER A 159 17.44 10.48 10.21
CA SER A 159 16.63 9.32 9.87
C SER A 159 15.80 9.61 8.61
N ALA A 160 15.66 8.60 7.76
CA ALA A 160 14.89 8.61 6.54
C ALA A 160 14.11 7.30 6.41
N SER A 161 12.79 7.33 6.35
CA SER A 161 11.99 6.16 5.98
C SER A 161 11.90 6.08 4.47
N LEU A 162 12.03 4.86 3.91
CA LEU A 162 11.97 4.60 2.47
C LEU A 162 10.97 3.48 2.19
N GLY A 163 10.19 3.64 1.11
CA GLY A 163 9.19 2.68 0.67
C GLY A 163 7.94 2.61 1.57
N ASN A 164 7.85 3.43 2.61
CA ASN A 164 6.75 3.37 3.57
C ASN A 164 5.43 3.87 2.95
N LEU A 165 5.49 4.91 2.13
CA LEU A 165 4.32 5.47 1.47
C LEU A 165 3.85 4.65 0.26
N LEU A 166 4.69 3.77 -0.28
CA LEU A 166 4.32 2.80 -1.30
C LEU A 166 3.50 1.64 -0.72
N ALA A 167 3.71 1.33 0.55
CA ALA A 167 3.15 0.14 1.15
C ALA A 167 1.65 0.25 1.33
N ARG A 168 0.92 -0.74 0.78
CA ARG A 168 -0.49 -1.01 1.06
C ARG A 168 -0.63 -2.06 2.16
N ASN A 169 -1.78 -2.11 2.79
CA ASN A 169 -2.10 -3.18 3.71
C ASN A 169 -2.40 -4.46 2.93
N VAL A 170 -1.97 -5.57 3.48
CA VAL A 170 -2.27 -6.93 2.99
C VAL A 170 -2.76 -7.72 4.19
N GLY A 171 -3.91 -8.37 4.06
CA GLY A 171 -4.51 -9.14 5.13
C GLY A 171 -3.67 -10.36 5.50
N SER A 172 -3.63 -10.67 6.79
CA SER A 172 -2.93 -11.84 7.31
C SER A 172 -3.80 -13.10 7.35
N GLY A 173 -5.11 -12.95 7.12
CA GLY A 173 -6.10 -14.01 7.32
C GLY A 173 -6.46 -14.25 8.79
N THR A 174 -5.94 -13.43 9.72
CA THR A 174 -6.33 -13.44 11.13
C THR A 174 -7.20 -12.24 11.46
N PHE A 175 -8.23 -12.46 12.27
CA PHE A 175 -9.24 -11.45 12.58
C PHE A 175 -9.31 -11.26 14.10
N ALA A 176 -9.25 -10.00 14.53
CA ALA A 176 -9.42 -9.63 15.92
C ALA A 176 -10.77 -8.93 16.11
N SER A 177 -11.56 -9.34 17.12
CA SER A 177 -12.80 -8.65 17.46
C SER A 177 -12.47 -7.27 18.03
N SER A 178 -13.08 -6.21 17.51
CA SER A 178 -12.73 -4.87 17.93
C SER A 178 -13.90 -3.95 18.22
N LEU A 179 -15.04 -4.11 17.57
CA LEU A 179 -16.15 -3.18 17.71
C LEU A 179 -17.49 -3.88 17.86
N ASN A 180 -18.25 -3.51 18.91
CA ASN A 180 -19.65 -3.85 19.01
C ASN A 180 -20.49 -2.72 18.38
N PHE A 181 -21.18 -3.03 17.32
CA PHE A 181 -22.10 -2.14 16.62
C PHE A 181 -23.55 -2.51 16.97
N THR A 182 -24.32 -1.54 17.44
CA THR A 182 -25.73 -1.75 17.74
C THR A 182 -26.59 -1.04 16.70
N ALA A 183 -27.27 -1.81 15.85
CA ALA A 183 -28.19 -1.26 14.88
C ALA A 183 -29.50 -0.78 15.55
N VAL A 184 -30.08 0.27 15.02
CA VAL A 184 -31.38 0.80 15.50
C VAL A 184 -32.52 -0.16 15.16
N ARG A 185 -32.38 -0.91 14.06
CA ARG A 185 -33.40 -1.86 13.59
C ARG A 185 -32.76 -3.15 13.10
N THR A 186 -33.56 -4.22 13.15
CA THR A 186 -33.25 -5.49 12.48
C THR A 186 -33.74 -5.44 11.04
N GLY A 187 -32.99 -5.96 10.09
CA GLY A 187 -33.37 -5.96 8.68
C GLY A 187 -32.41 -6.75 7.79
N VAL A 188 -32.62 -6.68 6.50
CA VAL A 188 -31.68 -7.17 5.51
C VAL A 188 -30.56 -6.13 5.41
N ASP A 189 -29.33 -6.59 5.44
CA ASP A 189 -28.14 -5.75 5.45
C ASP A 189 -27.37 -5.87 4.14
N VAL A 190 -26.85 -4.75 3.68
CA VAL A 190 -25.93 -4.67 2.54
C VAL A 190 -24.76 -3.75 2.94
N VAL A 191 -23.58 -4.05 2.46
CA VAL A 191 -22.35 -3.27 2.73
C VAL A 191 -21.79 -2.75 1.41
N TYR A 192 -21.61 -1.46 1.31
CA TYR A 192 -20.93 -0.78 0.20
C TYR A 192 -20.70 0.70 0.57
N ASP A 193 -19.79 1.35 -0.12
CA ASP A 193 -19.60 2.80 -0.02
C ASP A 193 -20.77 3.55 -0.64
N VAL A 194 -21.67 4.03 0.22
CA VAL A 194 -22.93 4.68 -0.19
C VAL A 194 -22.76 6.17 -0.46
N ASN A 195 -21.67 6.77 0.03
CA ASN A 195 -21.43 8.21 -0.03
C ASN A 195 -20.22 8.60 -0.91
N GLY A 196 -19.47 7.62 -1.44
CA GLY A 196 -18.32 7.84 -2.30
C GLY A 196 -17.06 8.28 -1.55
N ASP A 197 -16.95 7.99 -0.24
CA ASP A 197 -15.78 8.42 0.56
C ASP A 197 -14.65 7.38 0.63
N GLY A 198 -14.85 6.23 -0.03
CA GLY A 198 -13.88 5.13 -0.11
C GLY A 198 -13.89 4.19 1.09
N ARG A 199 -14.93 4.24 1.94
CA ARG A 199 -15.13 3.32 3.06
C ARG A 199 -16.48 2.66 2.94
N ASP A 200 -16.54 1.39 3.30
CA ASP A 200 -17.78 0.65 3.25
C ASP A 200 -18.72 1.06 4.40
N ASP A 201 -19.95 1.39 4.02
CA ASP A 201 -21.07 1.73 4.89
C ASP A 201 -21.98 0.52 5.09
N ILE A 202 -22.85 0.57 6.10
CA ILE A 202 -23.85 -0.47 6.33
C ILE A 202 -25.24 0.11 6.00
N VAL A 203 -25.96 -0.54 5.09
CA VAL A 203 -27.32 -0.20 4.75
C VAL A 203 -28.24 -1.30 5.25
N LYS A 204 -29.17 -0.94 6.14
CA LYS A 204 -30.18 -1.86 6.69
C LYS A 204 -31.56 -1.49 6.23
N TRP A 205 -32.30 -2.47 5.77
CA TRP A 205 -33.70 -2.27 5.40
C TRP A 205 -34.66 -2.93 6.41
N SER A 206 -35.67 -2.19 6.85
CA SER A 206 -36.71 -2.70 7.74
C SER A 206 -38.02 -1.91 7.61
N GLY A 207 -39.10 -2.57 7.17
CA GLY A 207 -40.45 -2.05 7.26
C GLY A 207 -40.74 -0.72 6.55
N GLY A 208 -40.19 -0.51 5.35
CA GLY A 208 -40.36 0.72 4.55
C GLY A 208 -39.36 1.83 4.87
N TYR A 209 -38.33 1.52 5.65
CA TYR A 209 -37.22 2.41 5.96
C TYR A 209 -35.91 1.82 5.43
N VAL A 210 -35.05 2.65 4.89
CA VAL A 210 -33.65 2.34 4.61
C VAL A 210 -32.80 3.10 5.61
N ASP A 211 -32.21 2.38 6.54
CA ASP A 211 -31.33 2.94 7.55
C ASP A 211 -29.89 2.84 7.04
N THR A 212 -29.23 3.97 6.85
CA THR A 212 -27.84 4.02 6.42
C THR A 212 -26.97 4.35 7.61
N TYR A 213 -25.92 3.59 7.82
CA TYR A 213 -24.90 3.79 8.84
C TYR A 213 -23.61 4.14 8.13
N LEU A 214 -23.33 5.46 8.04
CA LEU A 214 -22.14 5.98 7.36
C LEU A 214 -20.90 5.78 8.23
N ASN A 215 -19.89 5.17 7.66
CA ASN A 215 -18.63 4.84 8.32
C ASN A 215 -17.75 6.09 8.47
N ASN A 216 -17.45 6.50 9.69
CA ASN A 216 -16.59 7.67 9.94
C ASN A 216 -15.08 7.36 9.82
N GLY A 217 -14.68 6.08 9.62
CA GLY A 217 -13.29 5.64 9.51
C GLY A 217 -12.52 5.55 10.83
N ASP A 218 -13.19 5.78 11.95
CA ASP A 218 -12.64 5.67 13.31
C ASP A 218 -13.27 4.52 14.11
N GLY A 219 -14.01 3.63 13.41
CA GLY A 219 -14.80 2.56 14.00
C GLY A 219 -16.18 2.99 14.48
N THR A 220 -16.58 4.24 14.26
CA THR A 220 -17.94 4.72 14.57
C THR A 220 -18.76 4.92 13.32
N PHE A 221 -20.08 4.90 13.46
CA PHE A 221 -21.02 5.05 12.35
C PHE A 221 -21.99 6.21 12.61
N ALA A 222 -22.20 7.03 11.59
CA ALA A 222 -23.22 8.09 11.63
C ALA A 222 -24.56 7.53 11.07
N TYR A 223 -25.58 7.48 11.92
CA TYR A 223 -26.90 6.96 11.55
C TYR A 223 -27.70 7.95 10.73
N ARG A 224 -28.31 7.47 9.64
CA ARG A 224 -29.31 8.17 8.84
C ARG A 224 -30.50 7.30 8.58
N GLN A 225 -31.69 7.82 8.79
CA GLN A 225 -32.94 7.18 8.43
C GLN A 225 -33.47 7.79 7.12
N ASN A 226 -33.72 6.93 6.14
CA ASN A 226 -34.37 7.31 4.89
C ASN A 226 -35.76 6.63 4.83
N THR A 227 -36.80 7.42 4.64
CA THR A 227 -38.15 6.89 4.46
C THR A 227 -38.45 6.81 2.97
N ILE A 228 -38.54 5.60 2.44
CA ILE A 228 -38.88 5.35 1.05
C ILE A 228 -40.27 4.69 1.04
N SER A 229 -41.30 5.51 0.91
CA SER A 229 -42.71 5.15 1.21
C SER A 229 -43.33 4.06 0.32
N SER A 230 -42.65 3.59 -0.71
CA SER A 230 -43.18 2.59 -1.66
C SER A 230 -42.39 1.29 -1.69
N PHE A 231 -41.32 1.20 -0.88
CA PHE A 231 -40.46 0.01 -0.86
C PHE A 231 -41.02 -1.05 0.09
N VAL A 232 -41.22 -2.24 -0.42
CA VAL A 232 -41.65 -3.38 0.39
C VAL A 232 -40.45 -4.23 0.79
N ASN A 233 -39.53 -4.49 -0.14
CA ASN A 233 -38.23 -5.16 0.10
C ASN A 233 -37.23 -4.68 -0.95
N PRO A 234 -36.25 -3.84 -0.62
CA PRO A 234 -35.11 -3.60 -1.55
C PRO A 234 -34.35 -4.91 -1.68
N THR A 235 -34.15 -5.32 -2.90
CA THR A 235 -33.49 -6.59 -3.19
C THR A 235 -32.10 -6.40 -3.80
N VAL A 236 -31.88 -5.26 -4.43
CA VAL A 236 -30.61 -4.97 -5.13
C VAL A 236 -30.20 -3.51 -4.92
N PHE A 237 -28.91 -3.29 -4.75
CA PHE A 237 -28.30 -1.97 -4.75
C PHE A 237 -27.25 -1.92 -5.87
N GLN A 238 -27.52 -1.16 -6.92
CA GLN A 238 -26.69 -1.06 -8.13
C GLN A 238 -26.79 0.34 -8.73
N ASP A 239 -25.69 0.86 -9.24
CA ASP A 239 -25.69 2.11 -10.02
C ASP A 239 -26.35 1.86 -11.38
N ILE A 240 -27.67 2.16 -11.45
CA ILE A 240 -28.45 1.85 -12.65
C ILE A 240 -28.51 3.01 -13.64
N ASP A 241 -28.11 4.22 -13.22
CA ASP A 241 -28.09 5.38 -14.12
C ASP A 241 -26.68 5.81 -14.54
N GLY A 242 -25.64 5.21 -13.95
CA GLY A 242 -24.24 5.39 -14.31
C GLY A 242 -23.63 6.66 -13.72
N ASP A 243 -24.19 7.18 -12.61
CA ASP A 243 -23.66 8.36 -11.92
C ASP A 243 -22.55 8.04 -10.90
N GLY A 244 -22.25 6.76 -10.66
CA GLY A 244 -21.25 6.27 -9.72
C GLY A 244 -21.75 6.05 -8.31
N ILE A 245 -23.06 6.25 -8.05
CA ILE A 245 -23.68 6.03 -6.74
C ILE A 245 -24.72 4.93 -6.88
N ARG A 246 -24.71 3.97 -5.96
CA ARG A 246 -25.65 2.84 -6.05
C ARG A 246 -27.08 3.27 -5.71
N ASP A 247 -28.02 2.85 -6.55
CA ASP A 247 -29.46 3.04 -6.40
C ASP A 247 -30.08 1.85 -5.66
N ALA A 248 -31.16 2.08 -4.96
CA ALA A 248 -31.93 1.02 -4.34
C ALA A 248 -33.07 0.57 -5.28
N ILE A 249 -33.11 -0.72 -5.59
CA ILE A 249 -34.10 -1.34 -6.48
C ILE A 249 -34.95 -2.32 -5.69
N SER A 250 -36.25 -2.17 -5.76
CA SER A 250 -37.21 -2.95 -4.97
C SER A 250 -38.39 -3.40 -5.81
N GLN A 251 -38.95 -4.54 -5.44
CA GLN A 251 -40.23 -5.02 -5.97
C GLN A 251 -41.41 -4.60 -5.07
N HIS A 252 -42.55 -4.38 -5.69
CA HIS A 252 -43.78 -4.09 -4.98
C HIS A 252 -44.89 -5.07 -5.43
N THR A 253 -45.21 -6.02 -4.55
CA THR A 253 -46.08 -7.15 -4.86
C THR A 253 -47.54 -6.75 -5.07
N ALA A 254 -48.03 -5.69 -4.42
CA ALA A 254 -49.42 -5.26 -4.56
C ALA A 254 -49.72 -4.56 -5.90
N THR A 255 -48.72 -4.09 -6.62
CA THR A 255 -48.87 -3.37 -7.90
C THR A 255 -48.10 -4.03 -9.04
N ASP A 256 -47.48 -5.19 -8.81
CA ASP A 256 -46.62 -5.89 -9.77
C ASP A 256 -45.58 -4.96 -10.46
N SER A 257 -44.94 -4.13 -9.64
CA SER A 257 -44.08 -3.05 -10.12
C SER A 257 -42.70 -3.15 -9.51
N ILE A 258 -41.70 -2.60 -10.22
CA ILE A 258 -40.35 -2.34 -9.70
C ILE A 258 -40.26 -0.86 -9.37
N TYR A 259 -39.66 -0.55 -8.24
CA TYR A 259 -39.34 0.81 -7.79
C TYR A 259 -37.85 0.99 -7.73
N ILE A 260 -37.34 2.13 -8.21
CA ILE A 260 -35.97 2.54 -8.13
C ILE A 260 -35.90 3.83 -7.31
N ALA A 261 -35.12 3.86 -6.25
CA ALA A 261 -34.80 5.06 -5.51
C ALA A 261 -33.32 5.40 -5.74
N ARG A 262 -33.06 6.53 -6.39
CA ARG A 262 -31.69 6.94 -6.74
C ARG A 262 -30.91 7.32 -5.51
N GLY A 263 -29.68 6.85 -5.46
CA GLY A 263 -28.72 7.21 -4.44
C GLY A 263 -28.27 8.68 -4.55
N ASN A 264 -27.87 9.26 -3.46
CA ASN A 264 -27.24 10.59 -3.41
C ASN A 264 -25.90 10.49 -2.68
N ALA A 265 -24.91 11.28 -3.09
CA ALA A 265 -23.56 11.30 -2.50
C ALA A 265 -23.51 11.59 -0.98
N ASN A 266 -24.62 11.89 -0.34
CA ASN A 266 -24.71 12.07 1.11
C ASN A 266 -25.27 10.84 1.85
N GLY A 267 -25.42 9.69 1.18
CA GLY A 267 -25.98 8.48 1.76
C GLY A 267 -27.49 8.48 1.94
N SER A 268 -28.21 9.42 1.31
CA SER A 268 -29.68 9.41 1.24
C SER A 268 -30.16 8.89 -0.10
N PHE A 269 -31.42 8.49 -0.16
CA PHE A 269 -32.07 8.10 -1.41
C PHE A 269 -33.15 9.10 -1.81
N ALA A 270 -33.23 9.37 -3.12
CA ALA A 270 -34.28 10.22 -3.67
C ALA A 270 -35.66 9.52 -3.63
N SER A 271 -36.72 10.27 -3.91
CA SER A 271 -38.06 9.67 -4.07
C SER A 271 -38.06 8.66 -5.22
N SER A 272 -38.66 7.49 -4.99
CA SER A 272 -38.69 6.38 -5.94
C SER A 272 -39.36 6.70 -7.27
N ILE A 273 -38.82 6.14 -8.35
CA ILE A 273 -39.45 6.08 -9.68
C ILE A 273 -40.11 4.70 -9.81
N THR A 274 -41.32 4.65 -10.31
CA THR A 274 -42.00 3.38 -10.59
C THR A 274 -41.72 2.96 -12.03
N ILE A 275 -41.18 1.76 -12.22
CA ILE A 275 -41.17 1.13 -13.54
C ILE A 275 -42.52 0.45 -13.74
N ALA A 276 -43.19 0.82 -14.80
CA ALA A 276 -44.52 0.40 -15.28
C ALA A 276 -45.21 -0.69 -14.49
N ALA A 277 -46.27 -0.31 -13.76
CA ALA A 277 -47.13 -1.23 -13.02
C ALA A 277 -47.73 -2.31 -13.95
N GLY A 278 -47.73 -3.56 -13.48
CA GLY A 278 -48.35 -4.67 -14.19
C GLY A 278 -47.57 -5.29 -15.34
N THR A 279 -46.34 -4.80 -15.66
CA THR A 279 -45.57 -5.37 -16.77
C THR A 279 -44.80 -6.63 -16.37
N PHE A 280 -44.41 -6.75 -15.11
CA PHE A 280 -43.67 -7.92 -14.61
C PHE A 280 -44.60 -9.10 -14.24
N GLY A 281 -45.90 -8.89 -14.10
CA GLY A 281 -46.95 -9.90 -13.87
C GLY A 281 -46.69 -10.82 -12.67
N ASP A 282 -47.63 -10.79 -11.70
CA ASP A 282 -47.63 -11.66 -10.52
C ASP A 282 -46.33 -11.72 -9.72
N ILE A 283 -45.77 -10.55 -9.39
CA ILE A 283 -44.60 -10.44 -8.52
C ILE A 283 -44.96 -10.89 -7.10
N GLN A 284 -44.22 -11.87 -6.59
CA GLN A 284 -44.37 -12.41 -5.24
C GLN A 284 -43.20 -11.99 -4.34
N ASN A 285 -43.38 -12.05 -3.03
CA ASN A 285 -42.37 -11.69 -2.04
C ASN A 285 -41.05 -12.51 -2.15
N ASN A 286 -41.09 -13.64 -2.84
CA ASN A 286 -39.93 -14.53 -3.00
C ASN A 286 -39.31 -14.44 -4.39
N ASP A 287 -39.81 -13.58 -5.27
CA ASP A 287 -39.24 -13.42 -6.61
C ASP A 287 -37.89 -12.70 -6.50
N GLN A 288 -36.96 -13.05 -7.37
CA GLN A 288 -35.60 -12.47 -7.40
C GLN A 288 -35.52 -11.39 -8.46
N ILE A 289 -34.77 -10.31 -8.13
CA ILE A 289 -34.38 -9.28 -9.08
C ILE A 289 -32.89 -9.42 -9.33
N HIS A 290 -32.49 -9.35 -10.59
CA HIS A 290 -31.10 -9.32 -11.03
C HIS A 290 -30.94 -8.20 -12.05
N ILE A 291 -29.72 -7.66 -12.11
CA ILE A 291 -29.35 -6.54 -12.96
C ILE A 291 -28.22 -7.01 -13.86
N GLY A 292 -28.26 -6.63 -15.13
CA GLY A 292 -27.24 -6.97 -16.13
C GLY A 292 -27.54 -6.34 -17.48
N ASP A 293 -26.58 -6.28 -18.38
CA ASP A 293 -26.74 -5.84 -19.77
C ASP A 293 -27.13 -7.05 -20.65
N PHE A 294 -28.41 -7.40 -20.65
CA PHE A 294 -28.88 -8.60 -21.37
C PHE A 294 -29.10 -8.38 -22.87
N ASP A 295 -29.09 -7.14 -23.35
CA ASP A 295 -29.25 -6.86 -24.78
C ASP A 295 -27.97 -6.32 -25.45
N GLY A 296 -26.91 -6.07 -24.68
CA GLY A 296 -25.60 -5.64 -25.19
C GLY A 296 -25.58 -4.17 -25.60
N ASN A 297 -26.47 -3.35 -25.05
CA ASN A 297 -26.54 -1.92 -25.37
C ASN A 297 -25.65 -1.04 -24.48
N GLY A 298 -24.97 -1.63 -23.51
CA GLY A 298 -24.10 -0.94 -22.53
C GLY A 298 -24.89 -0.29 -21.38
N LYS A 299 -26.17 -0.63 -21.22
CA LYS A 299 -27.03 -0.18 -20.13
C LYS A 299 -27.50 -1.37 -19.31
N LEU A 300 -27.67 -1.14 -18.01
CA LEU A 300 -28.13 -2.18 -17.11
C LEU A 300 -29.64 -2.38 -17.21
N ASP A 301 -30.05 -3.58 -17.55
CA ASP A 301 -31.46 -4.03 -17.63
C ASP A 301 -31.91 -4.63 -16.30
N ILE A 302 -33.21 -4.73 -16.10
CA ILE A 302 -33.80 -5.36 -14.93
C ILE A 302 -34.40 -6.70 -15.33
N MET A 303 -33.97 -7.77 -14.67
CA MET A 303 -34.49 -9.10 -14.79
C MET A 303 -35.26 -9.50 -13.53
N THR A 304 -36.40 -10.14 -13.68
CA THR A 304 -37.15 -10.78 -12.59
C THR A 304 -37.34 -12.25 -12.87
N MET A 305 -37.18 -13.07 -11.84
CA MET A 305 -37.53 -14.48 -11.88
C MET A 305 -38.66 -14.77 -10.90
N SER A 306 -39.81 -15.23 -11.42
CA SER A 306 -40.93 -15.63 -10.59
C SER A 306 -40.91 -17.12 -10.26
N PHE A 307 -40.84 -17.43 -8.96
CA PHE A 307 -40.82 -18.80 -8.46
C PHE A 307 -42.11 -19.56 -8.75
N ASN A 308 -43.27 -18.88 -8.76
CA ASN A 308 -44.57 -19.54 -8.95
C ASN A 308 -44.89 -19.83 -10.40
N SER A 309 -44.49 -18.94 -11.30
CA SER A 309 -44.77 -19.07 -12.73
C SER A 309 -43.63 -19.73 -13.52
N ASN A 310 -42.45 -19.89 -12.93
CA ASN A 310 -41.23 -20.35 -13.61
C ASN A 310 -40.89 -19.52 -14.86
N ILE A 311 -41.13 -18.21 -14.79
CA ILE A 311 -40.92 -17.30 -15.91
C ILE A 311 -39.84 -16.30 -15.55
N ILE A 312 -38.88 -16.13 -16.45
CA ILE A 312 -37.89 -15.04 -16.42
C ILE A 312 -38.41 -13.92 -17.32
N ARG A 313 -38.47 -12.70 -16.80
CA ARG A 313 -38.82 -11.50 -17.55
C ARG A 313 -37.69 -10.48 -17.51
N ILE A 314 -37.54 -9.74 -18.59
CA ILE A 314 -36.57 -8.66 -18.74
C ILE A 314 -37.29 -7.37 -19.13
N SER A 315 -36.85 -6.27 -18.51
CA SER A 315 -37.20 -4.90 -18.87
C SER A 315 -35.92 -4.17 -19.25
N SER A 316 -35.70 -4.01 -20.54
CA SER A 316 -34.48 -3.38 -21.04
C SER A 316 -34.48 -1.87 -20.85
N GLN A 317 -33.31 -1.32 -20.47
CA GLN A 317 -33.14 0.11 -20.32
C GLN A 317 -32.85 0.78 -21.67
N ASN A 318 -33.65 1.78 -21.99
CA ASN A 318 -33.47 2.60 -23.19
C ASN A 318 -32.30 3.59 -23.04
N ALA A 319 -31.78 4.09 -24.17
CA ALA A 319 -30.71 5.08 -24.18
C ALA A 319 -31.02 6.36 -23.38
N ASN A 320 -32.28 6.70 -23.15
CA ASN A 320 -32.71 7.85 -22.38
C ASN A 320 -32.92 7.56 -20.87
N GLY A 321 -32.51 6.36 -20.40
CA GLY A 321 -32.63 5.96 -18.99
C GLY A 321 -34.04 5.52 -18.57
N THR A 322 -35.01 5.40 -19.51
CA THR A 322 -36.31 4.79 -19.25
C THR A 322 -36.27 3.29 -19.52
N PHE A 323 -37.21 2.55 -18.97
CA PHE A 323 -37.29 1.10 -19.14
C PHE A 323 -38.42 0.71 -20.09
N ALA A 324 -38.19 -0.26 -20.95
CA ALA A 324 -39.20 -0.86 -21.80
C ALA A 324 -40.20 -1.71 -20.95
N ALA A 325 -41.35 -2.01 -21.51
CA ALA A 325 -42.25 -2.96 -20.86
C ALA A 325 -41.59 -4.34 -20.73
N ALA A 326 -41.71 -4.96 -19.55
CA ALA A 326 -41.11 -6.27 -19.33
C ALA A 326 -41.69 -7.33 -20.27
N GLN A 327 -40.81 -8.12 -20.87
CA GLN A 327 -41.14 -9.21 -21.77
C GLN A 327 -40.71 -10.56 -21.19
N THR A 328 -41.39 -11.64 -21.56
CA THR A 328 -40.98 -12.99 -21.21
C THR A 328 -39.71 -13.35 -21.95
N ALA A 329 -38.61 -13.47 -21.22
CA ALA A 329 -37.29 -13.81 -21.75
C ALA A 329 -37.10 -15.33 -21.88
N TYR A 330 -37.59 -16.07 -20.89
CA TYR A 330 -37.48 -17.53 -20.88
C TYR A 330 -38.54 -18.13 -19.95
N THR A 331 -39.04 -19.32 -20.31
CA THR A 331 -39.96 -20.13 -19.47
C THR A 331 -39.22 -21.40 -19.05
N LEU A 332 -39.06 -21.57 -17.75
CA LEU A 332 -38.36 -22.71 -17.17
C LEU A 332 -39.17 -23.98 -17.30
N PRO A 333 -38.59 -25.08 -17.77
CA PRO A 333 -39.31 -26.36 -17.86
C PRO A 333 -39.41 -27.01 -16.48
N GLY A 334 -40.41 -26.72 -15.72
CA GLY A 334 -40.79 -27.36 -14.43
C GLY A 334 -39.58 -27.64 -13.50
N GLY A 335 -39.69 -27.25 -12.26
CA GLY A 335 -38.64 -27.43 -11.26
C GLY A 335 -38.56 -26.22 -10.33
N THR A 336 -37.85 -26.33 -9.22
CA THR A 336 -37.63 -25.22 -8.31
C THR A 336 -36.18 -24.75 -8.47
N PHE A 337 -35.99 -23.53 -8.96
CA PHE A 337 -34.67 -22.89 -9.03
C PHE A 337 -34.57 -21.94 -7.84
N TYR A 338 -33.40 -21.92 -7.18
CA TYR A 338 -33.22 -21.22 -5.92
C TYR A 338 -32.26 -20.03 -6.02
N ASN A 339 -31.37 -20.01 -7.00
CA ASN A 339 -30.40 -18.94 -7.15
C ASN A 339 -30.06 -18.72 -8.62
N ILE A 340 -29.78 -17.45 -8.93
CA ILE A 340 -29.30 -17.00 -10.24
C ILE A 340 -28.00 -16.24 -10.02
N ALA A 341 -27.02 -16.45 -10.92
CA ALA A 341 -25.93 -15.52 -11.10
C ALA A 341 -25.88 -15.04 -12.56
N VAL A 342 -25.42 -13.83 -12.74
CA VAL A 342 -25.43 -13.11 -14.03
C VAL A 342 -23.98 -12.82 -14.42
N GLY A 343 -23.65 -12.93 -15.69
CA GLY A 343 -22.36 -12.56 -16.26
C GLY A 343 -22.20 -13.05 -17.69
N ASP A 344 -21.27 -12.46 -18.43
CA ASP A 344 -20.95 -12.86 -19.80
C ASP A 344 -20.07 -14.12 -19.78
N PHE A 345 -20.69 -15.29 -20.00
CA PHE A 345 -20.00 -16.59 -19.97
C PHE A 345 -19.46 -17.04 -21.34
N ASN A 346 -19.83 -16.34 -22.42
CA ASN A 346 -19.43 -16.71 -23.77
C ASN A 346 -18.58 -15.65 -24.48
N GLY A 347 -18.29 -14.52 -23.82
CA GLY A 347 -17.44 -13.45 -24.32
C GLY A 347 -18.08 -12.64 -25.47
N ASP A 348 -19.41 -12.58 -25.54
CA ASP A 348 -20.11 -11.87 -26.61
C ASP A 348 -20.51 -10.43 -26.24
N GLY A 349 -20.25 -10.02 -25.00
CA GLY A 349 -20.53 -8.67 -24.48
C GLY A 349 -21.97 -8.50 -24.00
N ARG A 350 -22.68 -9.58 -23.77
CA ARG A 350 -24.02 -9.60 -23.16
C ARG A 350 -24.03 -10.49 -21.93
N ASP A 351 -24.75 -10.06 -20.94
CA ASP A 351 -24.88 -10.86 -19.73
C ASP A 351 -25.78 -12.08 -19.96
N ASP A 352 -25.24 -13.22 -19.61
CA ASP A 352 -25.86 -14.52 -19.59
C ASP A 352 -26.34 -14.87 -18.17
N ILE A 353 -27.00 -16.01 -17.99
CA ILE A 353 -27.57 -16.43 -16.72
C ILE A 353 -27.10 -17.86 -16.40
N VAL A 354 -26.67 -18.07 -15.17
CA VAL A 354 -26.53 -19.40 -14.58
C VAL A 354 -27.63 -19.63 -13.55
N LEU A 355 -28.39 -20.73 -13.71
CA LEU A 355 -29.48 -21.11 -12.86
C LEU A 355 -29.12 -22.30 -11.97
N GLY A 356 -29.15 -22.10 -10.65
CA GLY A 356 -28.94 -23.16 -9.67
C GLY A 356 -30.26 -23.61 -9.06
N GLY A 357 -30.46 -24.90 -8.87
CA GLY A 357 -31.66 -25.38 -8.23
C GLY A 357 -31.89 -26.90 -8.31
N GLU A 358 -33.00 -27.33 -7.72
CA GLU A 358 -33.48 -28.71 -7.75
C GLU A 358 -34.68 -28.79 -8.66
N PRO A 359 -34.65 -29.58 -9.74
CA PRO A 359 -35.92 -29.92 -10.42
C PRO A 359 -36.81 -30.75 -9.49
N GLY A 360 -38.05 -30.34 -9.32
CA GLY A 360 -39.04 -31.10 -8.52
C GLY A 360 -39.22 -32.51 -9.04
N GLY A 361 -38.55 -33.49 -8.41
CA GLY A 361 -38.73 -34.90 -8.68
C GLY A 361 -37.46 -35.69 -8.99
N VAL A 362 -36.95 -36.33 -8.00
CA VAL A 362 -36.19 -37.60 -7.87
C VAL A 362 -34.98 -37.91 -8.77
N THR A 363 -34.61 -37.16 -9.81
CA THR A 363 -33.40 -37.48 -10.59
C THR A 363 -32.75 -36.24 -11.23
N ALA A 364 -31.45 -36.12 -10.96
CA ALA A 364 -30.45 -35.30 -11.64
C ALA A 364 -30.75 -33.79 -11.73
N THR A 365 -30.18 -33.13 -10.82
CA THR A 365 -30.14 -31.69 -10.62
C THR A 365 -28.96 -31.10 -11.36
N ASN A 366 -29.22 -30.40 -12.44
CA ASN A 366 -28.17 -29.76 -13.21
C ASN A 366 -28.31 -28.24 -13.10
N THR A 367 -27.22 -27.57 -12.78
CA THR A 367 -27.08 -26.14 -13.00
C THR A 367 -27.12 -25.86 -14.49
N ARG A 368 -27.96 -24.90 -14.92
CA ARG A 368 -28.19 -24.56 -16.33
C ARG A 368 -27.61 -23.21 -16.67
N ILE A 369 -27.00 -23.13 -17.84
CA ILE A 369 -26.57 -21.87 -18.43
C ILE A 369 -27.63 -21.47 -19.48
N LEU A 370 -28.06 -20.22 -19.44
CA LEU A 370 -28.88 -19.59 -20.45
C LEU A 370 -28.10 -18.45 -21.09
N LEU A 371 -27.87 -18.55 -22.39
CA LEU A 371 -27.12 -17.57 -23.16
C LEU A 371 -28.06 -16.50 -23.74
N SER A 372 -27.69 -15.24 -23.60
CA SER A 372 -28.46 -14.12 -24.12
C SER A 372 -28.43 -14.05 -25.65
N ASN A 373 -29.58 -13.84 -26.26
CA ASN A 373 -29.71 -13.64 -27.71
C ASN A 373 -29.60 -12.15 -28.13
N GLY A 374 -29.41 -11.22 -27.16
CA GLY A 374 -29.34 -9.77 -27.44
C GLY A 374 -30.67 -9.10 -27.81
N ASN A 375 -31.77 -9.79 -27.67
CA ASN A 375 -33.11 -9.27 -27.96
C ASN A 375 -34.06 -9.41 -26.79
N GLY A 376 -33.53 -9.58 -25.57
CA GLY A 376 -34.27 -9.81 -24.35
C GLY A 376 -34.82 -11.24 -24.21
N THR A 377 -34.28 -12.21 -24.97
CA THR A 377 -34.58 -13.64 -24.83
C THR A 377 -33.31 -14.45 -24.61
N PHE A 378 -33.45 -15.67 -24.07
CA PHE A 378 -32.35 -16.58 -23.84
C PHE A 378 -32.48 -17.88 -24.64
N SER A 379 -31.35 -18.45 -25.00
CA SER A 379 -31.20 -19.82 -25.49
C SER A 379 -30.54 -20.70 -24.44
N VAL A 380 -30.89 -22.01 -24.47
CA VAL A 380 -30.30 -22.98 -23.53
C VAL A 380 -28.87 -23.28 -23.95
N GLY A 381 -27.90 -22.95 -23.09
CA GLY A 381 -26.48 -23.29 -23.24
C GLY A 381 -26.14 -24.61 -22.57
N ALA A 382 -24.92 -24.69 -22.06
CA ALA A 382 -24.40 -25.87 -21.37
C ALA A 382 -25.18 -26.19 -20.07
N SER A 383 -25.05 -27.42 -19.61
CA SER A 383 -25.58 -27.88 -18.34
C SER A 383 -24.46 -28.49 -17.53
N ILE A 384 -24.31 -28.05 -16.31
CA ILE A 384 -23.30 -28.52 -15.36
C ILE A 384 -23.97 -29.56 -14.46
N ALA A 385 -23.39 -30.78 -14.40
CA ALA A 385 -23.89 -31.85 -13.54
C ALA A 385 -23.56 -31.57 -12.06
N ASN A 386 -24.21 -30.58 -11.49
CA ASN A 386 -24.17 -30.22 -10.08
C ASN A 386 -25.48 -29.53 -9.69
N SER A 387 -26.05 -29.89 -8.54
CA SER A 387 -27.14 -29.14 -7.96
C SER A 387 -26.61 -28.16 -6.94
N SER A 388 -26.79 -26.88 -7.17
CA SER A 388 -26.41 -25.86 -6.23
C SER A 388 -27.57 -24.94 -5.90
N ARG A 389 -27.67 -24.56 -4.63
CA ARG A 389 -28.58 -23.50 -4.17
C ARG A 389 -27.95 -22.15 -4.11
N ASN A 390 -26.61 -22.12 -4.07
CA ASN A 390 -25.82 -20.89 -4.01
C ASN A 390 -24.83 -20.89 -5.16
N LEU A 391 -24.92 -19.88 -6.00
CA LEU A 391 -24.04 -19.65 -7.12
C LEU A 391 -23.37 -18.29 -6.94
N SER A 392 -22.10 -18.22 -7.23
CA SER A 392 -21.37 -16.96 -7.36
C SER A 392 -20.44 -17.05 -8.55
N VAL A 393 -20.16 -15.93 -9.18
CA VAL A 393 -19.33 -15.84 -10.38
C VAL A 393 -18.19 -14.86 -10.16
N ALA A 394 -17.00 -15.24 -10.58
CA ALA A 394 -15.81 -14.39 -10.65
C ALA A 394 -14.74 -15.11 -11.48
N ASP A 395 -13.71 -14.41 -11.90
CA ASP A 395 -12.48 -15.02 -12.44
C ASP A 395 -11.62 -15.54 -11.30
N PHE A 396 -11.62 -16.86 -11.07
CA PHE A 396 -10.84 -17.51 -10.00
C PHE A 396 -9.46 -17.98 -10.47
N ASN A 397 -9.21 -18.00 -11.76
CA ASN A 397 -7.94 -18.47 -12.30
C ASN A 397 -7.13 -17.36 -12.97
N GLY A 398 -7.72 -16.18 -13.12
CA GLY A 398 -7.10 -15.00 -13.67
C GLY A 398 -6.88 -15.05 -15.17
N ASP A 399 -7.75 -15.75 -15.91
CA ASP A 399 -7.69 -15.82 -17.36
C ASP A 399 -8.61 -14.81 -18.08
N GLY A 400 -9.38 -14.02 -17.32
CA GLY A 400 -10.32 -13.04 -17.82
C GLY A 400 -11.68 -13.62 -18.21
N ILE A 401 -11.94 -14.90 -17.95
CA ILE A 401 -13.20 -15.58 -18.24
C ILE A 401 -13.91 -15.84 -16.91
N LEU A 402 -15.20 -15.57 -16.86
CA LEU A 402 -15.98 -15.79 -15.65
C LEU A 402 -16.11 -17.28 -15.34
N ASP A 403 -15.78 -17.62 -14.10
CA ASP A 403 -15.90 -18.93 -13.52
C ASP A 403 -17.12 -18.98 -12.60
N ILE A 404 -17.54 -20.19 -12.22
CA ILE A 404 -18.68 -20.40 -11.33
C ILE A 404 -18.22 -21.14 -10.08
N VAL A 405 -18.54 -20.62 -8.90
CA VAL A 405 -18.55 -21.43 -7.68
C VAL A 405 -19.99 -21.86 -7.40
N ALA A 406 -20.19 -23.16 -7.34
CA ALA A 406 -21.44 -23.80 -6.98
C ALA A 406 -21.33 -24.29 -5.53
N GLY A 407 -22.02 -23.60 -4.63
CA GLY A 407 -22.03 -23.94 -3.21
C GLY A 407 -22.89 -25.19 -2.93
N HIS A 408 -22.87 -25.58 -1.67
CA HIS A 408 -23.55 -26.76 -1.13
C HIS A 408 -25.06 -26.83 -1.45
N SER A 409 -25.58 -28.05 -1.65
CA SER A 409 -27.00 -28.34 -1.72
C SER A 409 -27.43 -29.32 -0.61
N PHE A 410 -28.73 -29.57 -0.45
CA PHE A 410 -29.23 -30.58 0.52
C PHE A 410 -28.62 -31.97 0.35
N PHE A 411 -28.08 -32.29 -0.83
CA PHE A 411 -27.60 -33.63 -1.18
C PHE A 411 -26.10 -33.70 -1.36
N GLU A 412 -25.42 -32.56 -1.47
CA GLU A 412 -23.97 -32.49 -1.63
C GLU A 412 -23.36 -31.65 -0.50
N THR A 413 -22.31 -32.13 0.10
CA THR A 413 -21.58 -31.49 1.22
C THR A 413 -20.32 -30.75 0.77
N THR A 414 -20.18 -30.51 -0.53
CA THR A 414 -18.98 -29.91 -1.10
C THR A 414 -19.32 -28.79 -2.05
N SER A 415 -18.62 -27.67 -1.93
CA SER A 415 -18.62 -26.61 -2.94
C SER A 415 -17.66 -26.96 -4.06
N ARG A 416 -18.00 -26.60 -5.30
CA ARG A 416 -17.19 -26.87 -6.49
C ARG A 416 -16.97 -25.62 -7.31
N VAL A 417 -15.77 -25.52 -7.85
CA VAL A 417 -15.39 -24.46 -8.78
C VAL A 417 -15.36 -25.01 -10.19
N PHE A 418 -16.04 -24.33 -11.10
CA PHE A 418 -16.11 -24.65 -12.51
C PHE A 418 -15.49 -23.51 -13.29
N LEU A 419 -14.39 -23.78 -13.99
CA LEU A 419 -13.71 -22.79 -14.81
C LEU A 419 -14.40 -22.64 -16.16
N GLY A 420 -14.63 -21.41 -16.57
CA GLY A 420 -15.18 -21.06 -17.87
C GLY A 420 -14.18 -21.37 -19.00
N ASN A 421 -14.72 -21.71 -20.17
CA ASN A 421 -13.92 -21.88 -21.38
C ASN A 421 -14.09 -20.71 -22.38
N GLY A 422 -14.91 -19.68 -22.01
CA GLY A 422 -15.20 -18.52 -22.84
C GLY A 422 -16.15 -18.77 -24.00
N ASP A 423 -16.80 -19.93 -24.03
CA ASP A 423 -17.81 -20.31 -25.02
C ASP A 423 -19.14 -20.72 -24.40
N GLY A 424 -19.37 -20.38 -23.12
CA GLY A 424 -20.54 -20.78 -22.35
C GLY A 424 -20.46 -22.21 -21.82
N THR A 425 -19.32 -22.90 -21.98
CA THR A 425 -19.06 -24.22 -21.38
C THR A 425 -18.09 -24.12 -20.22
N PHE A 426 -18.12 -25.13 -19.33
CA PHE A 426 -17.34 -25.11 -18.09
C PHE A 426 -16.64 -26.45 -17.85
N ARG A 427 -15.50 -26.42 -17.16
CA ARG A 427 -14.78 -27.58 -16.67
C ARG A 427 -14.60 -27.53 -15.15
N ILE A 428 -14.64 -28.66 -14.47
CA ILE A 428 -14.40 -28.73 -13.03
C ILE A 428 -12.91 -28.43 -12.75
N SER A 429 -12.62 -27.49 -11.88
CA SER A 429 -11.26 -27.19 -11.43
C SER A 429 -10.96 -27.75 -10.06
N ALA A 430 -11.73 -27.36 -9.06
CA ALA A 430 -11.47 -27.71 -7.67
C ALA A 430 -12.74 -28.16 -6.95
N THR A 431 -12.57 -29.01 -5.97
CA THR A 431 -13.57 -29.28 -4.96
C THR A 431 -13.09 -28.65 -3.66
N ILE A 432 -13.86 -27.73 -3.14
CA ILE A 432 -13.62 -27.14 -1.82
C ILE A 432 -14.42 -28.01 -0.84
N VAL A 433 -13.71 -28.63 0.10
CA VAL A 433 -14.36 -29.44 1.15
C VAL A 433 -14.80 -28.46 2.23
N ASP A 434 -16.08 -28.20 2.30
CA ASP A 434 -16.71 -27.48 3.39
C ASP A 434 -17.22 -28.47 4.46
N GLY A 435 -17.32 -28.00 5.69
CA GLY A 435 -17.91 -28.77 6.78
C GLY A 435 -19.41 -28.96 6.56
N VAL A 436 -19.99 -29.95 7.20
CA VAL A 436 -21.37 -30.39 7.06
C VAL A 436 -22.39 -29.25 7.27
N GLY A 437 -23.00 -28.82 6.20
CA GLY A 437 -24.38 -28.32 6.15
C GLY A 437 -24.75 -26.98 6.74
N THR A 438 -24.68 -25.88 5.97
CA THR A 438 -25.61 -24.77 6.08
C THR A 438 -25.80 -24.03 4.76
N TYR A 439 -26.93 -23.34 4.62
CA TYR A 439 -27.46 -22.71 3.42
C TYR A 439 -27.00 -21.26 3.21
N ALA A 440 -25.87 -20.84 3.71
CA ALA A 440 -25.46 -19.46 3.57
C ALA A 440 -24.71 -19.20 2.26
N GLY A 441 -24.94 -18.04 1.68
CA GLY A 441 -24.34 -17.61 0.42
C GLY A 441 -22.82 -17.57 0.50
N ASN A 442 -22.18 -17.78 -0.64
CA ASN A 442 -20.77 -17.52 -0.80
C ASN A 442 -20.57 -16.02 -1.04
N SER A 443 -19.72 -15.36 -0.26
CA SER A 443 -19.27 -14.01 -0.56
C SER A 443 -17.90 -14.08 -1.22
N ILE A 444 -17.71 -13.26 -2.24
CA ILE A 444 -16.47 -13.22 -3.03
C ILE A 444 -15.79 -11.87 -2.79
N SER A 445 -14.52 -11.91 -2.50
CA SER A 445 -13.66 -10.74 -2.35
C SER A 445 -12.20 -11.19 -2.35
N ASP A 446 -11.28 -10.30 -2.62
CA ASP A 446 -9.85 -10.49 -2.32
C ASP A 446 -9.62 -10.16 -0.83
N PHE A 447 -9.86 -11.15 0.05
CA PHE A 447 -9.83 -10.95 1.50
C PHE A 447 -8.44 -10.60 2.02
N ASN A 448 -7.40 -11.17 1.43
CA ASN A 448 -6.03 -10.92 1.87
C ASN A 448 -5.33 -9.82 1.06
N ASN A 449 -6.01 -9.25 0.08
CA ASN A 449 -5.52 -8.21 -0.82
C ASN A 449 -4.23 -8.65 -1.57
N ASP A 450 -4.18 -9.93 -2.01
CA ASP A 450 -3.06 -10.48 -2.78
C ASP A 450 -3.26 -10.39 -4.30
N GLY A 451 -4.47 -10.06 -4.74
CA GLY A 451 -4.86 -9.93 -6.14
C GLY A 451 -5.54 -11.17 -6.72
N ASN A 452 -5.78 -12.19 -5.90
CA ASN A 452 -6.56 -13.35 -6.29
C ASN A 452 -7.94 -13.29 -5.62
N THR A 453 -8.93 -13.80 -6.31
CA THR A 453 -10.30 -13.84 -5.77
C THR A 453 -10.45 -14.98 -4.77
N ASP A 454 -10.89 -14.64 -3.54
CA ASP A 454 -11.14 -15.56 -2.45
C ASP A 454 -12.64 -15.83 -2.30
N ILE A 455 -12.97 -16.89 -1.59
CA ILE A 455 -14.36 -17.30 -1.32
C ILE A 455 -14.56 -17.39 0.19
N LEU A 456 -15.53 -16.64 0.71
CA LEU A 456 -16.00 -16.82 2.07
C LEU A 456 -17.27 -17.68 2.05
N PHE A 457 -17.28 -18.74 2.82
CA PHE A 457 -18.45 -19.61 2.96
C PHE A 457 -18.78 -19.88 4.43
N THR A 458 -20.07 -20.07 4.71
CA THR A 458 -20.55 -20.30 6.06
C THR A 458 -20.83 -21.78 6.28
N GLU A 459 -20.22 -22.36 7.29
CA GLU A 459 -20.43 -23.73 7.77
C GLU A 459 -21.40 -23.72 8.98
N ALA A 460 -21.88 -24.90 9.38
CA ALA A 460 -22.69 -25.05 10.59
C ALA A 460 -22.01 -24.56 11.87
N SER A 461 -20.68 -24.61 11.90
CA SER A 461 -19.83 -24.28 13.05
C SER A 461 -19.21 -22.89 12.99
N GLY A 462 -19.40 -22.13 11.91
CA GLY A 462 -18.82 -20.81 11.72
C GLY A 462 -18.64 -20.47 10.24
N THR A 463 -17.73 -19.56 9.99
CA THR A 463 -17.40 -19.09 8.63
C THR A 463 -15.94 -19.39 8.32
N ARG A 464 -15.63 -19.68 7.07
CA ARG A 464 -14.26 -19.97 6.61
C ARG A 464 -13.98 -19.25 5.30
N ILE A 465 -12.75 -18.80 5.13
CA ILE A 465 -12.25 -18.23 3.87
C ILE A 465 -11.43 -19.30 3.15
N ALA A 466 -11.72 -19.50 1.88
CA ALA A 466 -10.87 -20.24 0.95
C ALA A 466 -10.08 -19.22 0.12
N TYR A 467 -8.79 -19.10 0.39
CA TYR A 467 -7.89 -18.19 -0.29
C TYR A 467 -7.54 -18.70 -1.68
N GLY A 468 -7.78 -17.88 -2.70
CA GLY A 468 -7.47 -18.20 -4.09
C GLY A 468 -5.97 -18.25 -4.36
N ASN A 469 -5.52 -19.27 -5.11
CA ASN A 469 -4.13 -19.40 -5.52
C ASN A 469 -3.88 -18.78 -6.92
N GLY A 470 -4.88 -18.12 -7.53
CA GLY A 470 -4.81 -17.53 -8.85
C GLY A 470 -4.78 -18.52 -10.02
N ASN A 471 -5.09 -19.78 -9.79
CA ASN A 471 -5.13 -20.85 -10.80
C ASN A 471 -6.40 -21.71 -10.73
N GLY A 472 -7.45 -21.20 -10.08
CA GLY A 472 -8.70 -21.92 -9.84
C GLY A 472 -8.63 -22.97 -8.71
N THR A 473 -7.54 -23.00 -7.92
CA THR A 473 -7.43 -23.80 -6.69
C THR A 473 -7.40 -22.91 -5.45
N PHE A 474 -7.69 -23.46 -4.28
CA PHE A 474 -7.86 -22.69 -3.05
C PHE A 474 -7.12 -23.31 -1.88
N SER A 475 -6.69 -22.45 -0.95
CA SER A 475 -6.09 -22.82 0.34
C SER A 475 -7.06 -22.45 1.45
N LEU A 476 -7.47 -23.43 2.30
CA LEU A 476 -8.43 -23.18 3.35
C LEU A 476 -7.81 -22.43 4.54
N GLY A 477 -8.44 -21.32 4.92
CA GLY A 477 -8.13 -20.57 6.13
C GLY A 477 -8.68 -21.23 7.41
N SER A 478 -8.46 -20.55 8.52
CA SER A 478 -8.98 -20.98 9.83
C SER A 478 -10.50 -20.79 9.92
N LEU A 479 -11.16 -21.61 10.73
CA LEU A 479 -12.57 -21.46 11.03
C LEU A 479 -12.77 -20.22 11.94
N LEU A 480 -13.66 -19.34 11.54
CA LEU A 480 -14.09 -18.15 12.28
C LEU A 480 -15.42 -18.42 12.99
N THR A 481 -15.62 -17.80 14.14
CA THR A 481 -16.81 -18.03 14.97
C THR A 481 -18.13 -17.45 14.44
N PRO A 482 -18.16 -16.36 13.63
CA PRO A 482 -19.42 -15.83 13.08
C PRO A 482 -20.10 -16.82 12.16
N THR A 483 -21.45 -16.87 12.23
CA THR A 483 -22.30 -17.75 11.40
C THR A 483 -23.14 -16.99 10.37
N SER A 484 -23.22 -15.67 10.49
CA SER A 484 -23.88 -14.78 9.53
C SER A 484 -23.02 -13.54 9.36
N VAL A 485 -22.42 -13.37 8.21
CA VAL A 485 -21.40 -12.34 8.01
C VAL A 485 -21.73 -11.44 6.83
N LEU A 486 -21.37 -10.17 7.00
CA LEU A 486 -21.19 -9.18 5.94
C LEU A 486 -19.71 -8.87 5.82
N ILE A 487 -19.27 -8.51 4.65
CA ILE A 487 -17.88 -8.19 4.36
C ILE A 487 -17.77 -6.75 3.88
N GLY A 488 -16.67 -6.09 4.23
CA GLY A 488 -16.36 -4.72 3.80
C GLY A 488 -15.11 -4.19 4.48
N ASP A 489 -14.57 -3.11 3.97
CA ASP A 489 -13.45 -2.39 4.62
C ASP A 489 -14.03 -1.38 5.64
N PHE A 490 -14.23 -1.84 6.87
CA PHE A 490 -14.84 -1.02 7.93
C PHE A 490 -13.86 -0.08 8.64
N ASN A 491 -12.57 -0.25 8.46
CA ASN A 491 -11.56 0.60 9.09
C ASN A 491 -10.82 1.52 8.09
N GLY A 492 -11.10 1.41 6.79
CA GLY A 492 -10.49 2.22 5.74
C GLY A 492 -9.03 1.87 5.45
N ASP A 493 -8.60 0.65 5.78
CA ASP A 493 -7.21 0.22 5.59
C ASP A 493 -6.95 -0.47 4.24
N GLY A 494 -8.00 -0.67 3.45
CA GLY A 494 -7.98 -1.27 2.12
C GLY A 494 -7.98 -2.81 2.15
N VAL A 495 -8.29 -3.43 3.29
CA VAL A 495 -8.40 -4.88 3.45
C VAL A 495 -9.80 -5.23 3.93
N THR A 496 -10.36 -6.32 3.41
CA THR A 496 -11.71 -6.74 3.73
C THR A 496 -11.80 -7.25 5.16
N ASP A 497 -12.68 -6.63 5.93
CA ASP A 497 -13.07 -7.01 7.29
C ASP A 497 -14.35 -7.84 7.30
N ILE A 498 -14.71 -8.38 8.46
CA ILE A 498 -15.92 -9.18 8.65
C ILE A 498 -16.79 -8.53 9.71
N ASN A 499 -18.08 -8.35 9.39
CA ASN A 499 -19.11 -7.99 10.35
C ASN A 499 -19.99 -9.21 10.66
N ASP A 500 -19.98 -9.68 11.91
CA ASP A 500 -20.94 -10.68 12.41
C ASP A 500 -22.31 -10.02 12.56
N ASN A 501 -23.20 -10.33 11.62
CA ASN A 501 -24.52 -9.70 11.52
C ASN A 501 -25.51 -10.31 12.53
N GLY A 502 -25.34 -9.98 13.80
CA GLY A 502 -26.36 -10.29 14.81
C GLY A 502 -27.65 -9.49 14.59
N SER A 503 -28.79 -10.01 15.05
CA SER A 503 -30.10 -9.40 14.82
C SER A 503 -30.25 -7.96 15.35
N THR A 504 -29.61 -7.62 16.47
CA THR A 504 -29.65 -6.27 17.07
C THR A 504 -28.27 -5.75 17.48
N SER A 505 -27.27 -6.61 17.45
CA SER A 505 -25.89 -6.28 17.81
C SER A 505 -24.99 -7.05 16.86
N SER A 506 -24.14 -6.33 16.17
CA SER A 506 -23.14 -6.88 15.27
C SER A 506 -21.75 -6.65 15.84
N VAL A 507 -20.84 -7.55 15.58
CA VAL A 507 -19.42 -7.40 15.97
C VAL A 507 -18.58 -7.30 14.71
N ILE A 508 -17.83 -6.23 14.57
CA ILE A 508 -16.90 -6.08 13.48
C ILE A 508 -15.56 -6.70 13.89
N PHE A 509 -15.07 -7.60 13.09
CA PHE A 509 -13.78 -8.25 13.21
C PHE A 509 -12.85 -7.65 12.17
N TYR A 510 -11.89 -6.83 12.61
CA TYR A 510 -10.88 -6.28 11.73
C TYR A 510 -9.82 -7.32 11.40
N GLN A 511 -9.44 -7.38 10.13
CA GLN A 511 -8.36 -8.25 9.73
C GLN A 511 -7.01 -7.67 10.14
N ASP A 512 -6.14 -8.49 10.75
CA ASP A 512 -4.76 -8.11 11.01
C ASP A 512 -4.04 -7.90 9.68
N THR A 513 -3.29 -6.80 9.56
CA THR A 513 -2.66 -6.42 8.29
C THR A 513 -1.14 -6.37 8.40
N THR A 514 -0.50 -6.65 7.28
CA THR A 514 0.92 -6.40 7.06
C THR A 514 1.10 -5.39 5.93
N LYS A 515 2.26 -4.74 5.86
CA LYS A 515 2.55 -3.77 4.81
C LYS A 515 3.26 -4.41 3.63
N ASN A 516 2.77 -4.18 2.43
CA ASN A 516 3.39 -4.61 1.18
C ASN A 516 3.44 -3.45 0.18
N ALA A 517 4.59 -3.21 -0.43
CA ALA A 517 4.78 -2.16 -1.43
C ALA A 517 4.40 -2.58 -2.86
N GLY A 518 4.16 -3.87 -3.09
CA GLY A 518 3.69 -4.37 -4.38
C GLY A 518 2.24 -3.99 -4.69
N ILE A 519 1.84 -4.10 -5.94
CA ILE A 519 0.46 -3.90 -6.40
C ILE A 519 -0.19 -5.24 -6.74
N LYS A 520 -1.52 -5.30 -6.62
CA LYS A 520 -2.31 -6.47 -6.97
C LYS A 520 -2.46 -6.59 -8.49
N ARG A 521 -2.91 -7.76 -8.93
CA ARG A 521 -3.32 -8.01 -10.30
C ARG A 521 -4.47 -7.07 -10.68
N MET A 522 -4.51 -6.63 -11.93
CA MET A 522 -5.56 -5.77 -12.47
C MET A 522 -6.62 -6.62 -13.16
N GLU A 523 -7.86 -6.23 -13.02
CA GLU A 523 -8.99 -6.82 -13.72
C GLU A 523 -9.59 -5.80 -14.70
N LEU A 524 -9.50 -6.09 -16.00
CA LEU A 524 -9.99 -5.21 -17.06
C LEU A 524 -11.00 -5.93 -17.98
N SER A 525 -11.51 -7.08 -17.55
CA SER A 525 -12.42 -7.95 -18.31
C SER A 525 -13.73 -7.24 -18.69
N THR A 526 -14.23 -6.34 -17.85
CA THR A 526 -15.39 -5.51 -18.11
C THR A 526 -15.06 -4.02 -18.09
N ALA A 527 -15.93 -3.20 -18.70
CA ALA A 527 -15.75 -1.74 -18.64
C ALA A 527 -15.93 -1.19 -17.21
N GLU A 528 -16.71 -1.85 -16.37
CA GLU A 528 -16.94 -1.49 -14.98
C GLU A 528 -15.70 -1.76 -14.14
N TYR A 529 -15.18 -2.97 -14.16
CA TYR A 529 -13.91 -3.30 -13.47
C TYR A 529 -12.76 -2.41 -13.94
N ALA A 530 -12.69 -2.13 -15.24
CA ALA A 530 -11.68 -1.20 -15.75
C ALA A 530 -11.81 0.22 -15.18
N ARG A 531 -13.03 0.71 -14.87
CA ARG A 531 -13.25 2.00 -14.18
C ARG A 531 -12.86 1.94 -12.72
N GLU A 532 -13.18 0.86 -12.02
CA GLU A 532 -12.76 0.64 -10.63
C GLU A 532 -11.24 0.61 -10.51
N GLU A 533 -10.57 -0.11 -11.41
CA GLU A 533 -9.11 -0.17 -11.43
C GLU A 533 -8.45 1.19 -11.69
N LEU A 534 -9.10 2.11 -12.42
CA LEU A 534 -8.58 3.48 -12.58
C LEU A 534 -8.39 4.19 -11.25
N SER A 535 -9.32 4.03 -10.31
CA SER A 535 -9.22 4.62 -8.97
C SER A 535 -8.05 4.02 -8.18
N THR A 536 -7.88 2.70 -8.24
CA THR A 536 -6.79 1.95 -7.61
C THR A 536 -5.41 2.38 -8.14
N ILE A 537 -5.30 2.52 -9.48
CA ILE A 537 -4.05 2.97 -10.10
C ILE A 537 -3.76 4.43 -9.75
N GLN A 538 -4.77 5.30 -9.72
CA GLN A 538 -4.63 6.70 -9.31
C GLN A 538 -4.13 6.79 -7.86
N ALA A 539 -4.67 5.99 -6.94
CA ALA A 539 -4.18 5.89 -5.57
C ALA A 539 -2.73 5.41 -5.51
N THR A 540 -2.35 4.46 -6.37
CA THR A 540 -0.97 3.99 -6.50
C THR A 540 -0.05 5.11 -7.00
N MET A 541 -0.46 5.86 -8.01
CA MET A 541 0.28 7.03 -8.51
C MET A 541 0.47 8.11 -7.44
N GLN A 542 -0.56 8.37 -6.62
CA GLN A 542 -0.46 9.31 -5.50
C GLN A 542 0.57 8.84 -4.47
N ARG A 543 0.59 7.54 -4.12
CA ARG A 543 1.60 6.96 -3.22
C ARG A 543 3.01 7.12 -3.78
N ILE A 544 3.22 6.83 -5.06
CA ILE A 544 4.50 7.04 -5.74
C ILE A 544 4.91 8.52 -5.68
N ALA A 545 3.99 9.44 -5.99
CA ALA A 545 4.27 10.88 -5.96
C ALA A 545 4.64 11.39 -4.56
N LEU A 546 3.94 10.92 -3.52
CA LEU A 546 4.25 11.23 -2.13
C LEU A 546 5.63 10.69 -1.72
N GLU A 547 5.99 9.47 -2.12
CA GLU A 547 7.31 8.89 -1.84
C GLU A 547 8.41 9.65 -2.57
N ILE A 548 8.23 10.05 -3.83
CA ILE A 548 9.15 10.93 -4.58
C ILE A 548 9.32 12.27 -3.86
N GLY A 549 8.22 12.86 -3.40
CA GLY A 549 8.25 14.11 -2.62
C GLY A 549 9.04 13.98 -1.31
N SER A 550 8.82 12.87 -0.59
CA SER A 550 9.56 12.52 0.63
C SER A 550 11.06 12.39 0.36
N ILE A 551 11.44 11.63 -0.67
CA ILE A 551 12.85 11.46 -1.07
C ILE A 551 13.46 12.81 -1.47
N GLY A 552 12.74 13.64 -2.23
CA GLY A 552 13.21 14.98 -2.61
C GLY A 552 13.49 15.86 -1.40
N SER A 553 12.61 15.84 -0.39
CA SER A 553 12.82 16.56 0.85
C SER A 553 14.05 16.06 1.64
N LEU A 554 14.24 14.75 1.68
CA LEU A 554 15.40 14.11 2.34
C LEU A 554 16.71 14.47 1.63
N MET A 555 16.74 14.44 0.30
CA MET A 555 17.91 14.86 -0.49
C MET A 555 18.28 16.31 -0.23
N SER A 556 17.30 17.21 -0.12
CA SER A 556 17.51 18.60 0.25
C SER A 556 18.07 18.72 1.66
N ARG A 557 17.52 18.01 2.65
CA ARG A 557 18.04 17.97 4.02
C ARG A 557 19.47 17.45 4.08
N PHE A 558 19.79 16.38 3.37
CA PHE A 558 21.14 15.82 3.30
C PHE A 558 22.12 16.79 2.66
N THR A 559 21.72 17.49 1.59
CA THR A 559 22.54 18.49 0.93
C THR A 559 22.86 19.66 1.88
N VAL A 560 21.88 20.16 2.60
CA VAL A 560 22.07 21.24 3.60
C VAL A 560 22.97 20.75 4.74
N ALA A 561 22.75 19.56 5.27
CA ALA A 561 23.57 18.98 6.33
C ALA A 561 25.03 18.79 5.88
N ARG A 562 25.25 18.26 4.66
CA ARG A 562 26.59 18.13 4.08
C ARG A 562 27.32 19.47 3.98
N ASN A 563 26.65 20.49 3.40
CA ASN A 563 27.24 21.82 3.27
C ASN A 563 27.59 22.42 4.63
N ASN A 564 26.75 22.22 5.64
CA ASN A 564 27.00 22.69 7.00
C ASN A 564 28.23 21.99 7.64
N LEU A 565 28.36 20.68 7.43
CA LEU A 565 29.54 19.93 7.89
C LEU A 565 30.82 20.33 7.16
N GLU A 566 30.76 20.61 5.86
CA GLU A 566 31.86 21.10 5.06
C GLU A 566 32.37 22.45 5.60
N ILE A 567 31.43 23.41 5.82
CA ILE A 567 31.76 24.72 6.40
C ILE A 567 32.34 24.57 7.82
N SER A 568 31.75 23.71 8.65
CA SER A 568 32.22 23.46 10.00
C SER A 568 33.62 22.84 9.99
N SER A 569 33.86 21.84 9.13
CA SER A 569 35.18 21.21 8.94
C SER A 569 36.24 22.23 8.53
N GLN A 570 35.94 23.11 7.57
CA GLN A 570 36.84 24.19 7.12
C GLN A 570 37.14 25.17 8.25
N ASN A 571 36.10 25.60 8.99
CA ASN A 571 36.28 26.54 10.11
C ASN A 571 37.12 25.93 11.23
N TYR A 572 36.95 24.66 11.55
CA TYR A 572 37.71 23.96 12.58
C TYR A 572 39.17 23.73 12.13
N GLN A 573 39.39 23.41 10.85
CA GLN A 573 40.72 23.35 10.28
C GLN A 573 41.43 24.70 10.33
N ALA A 574 40.75 25.80 9.97
CA ALA A 574 41.30 27.14 10.04
C ALA A 574 41.60 27.56 11.49
N ALA A 575 40.71 27.23 12.44
CA ALA A 575 40.94 27.46 13.87
C ALA A 575 42.15 26.66 14.39
N ASN A 576 42.25 25.40 14.02
CA ASN A 576 43.38 24.56 14.37
C ASN A 576 44.69 25.10 13.81
N SER A 577 44.72 25.52 12.53
CA SER A 577 45.89 26.15 11.89
C SER A 577 46.35 27.40 12.64
N ARG A 578 45.43 28.28 13.03
CA ARG A 578 45.77 29.49 13.85
C ARG A 578 46.35 29.14 15.20
N ILE A 579 46.00 28.01 15.80
CA ILE A 579 46.54 27.56 17.09
C ILE A 579 47.88 26.87 16.91
N THR A 580 48.00 25.99 15.92
CA THR A 580 49.16 25.07 15.81
C THR A 580 50.22 25.50 14.83
N ASP A 581 49.89 26.23 13.75
CA ASP A 581 50.84 26.50 12.69
C ASP A 581 51.80 27.66 13.06
N ILE A 582 52.99 27.64 12.52
CA ILE A 582 53.97 28.71 12.74
C ILE A 582 53.86 29.76 11.64
N ASP A 583 54.22 30.99 12.01
CA ASP A 583 54.64 31.98 11.02
C ASP A 583 56.12 31.71 10.68
N VAL A 584 56.35 31.14 9.48
CA VAL A 584 57.68 30.75 9.00
C VAL A 584 58.62 31.96 8.92
N ALA A 585 58.11 33.15 8.61
CA ALA A 585 58.93 34.36 8.53
C ALA A 585 59.44 34.83 9.92
N GLU A 586 58.54 34.82 10.90
CA GLU A 586 58.83 35.12 12.29
C GLU A 586 59.83 34.09 12.88
N GLU A 587 59.53 32.79 12.76
CA GLU A 587 60.34 31.73 13.33
C GLU A 587 61.69 31.62 12.64
N SER A 588 61.85 31.95 11.34
CA SER A 588 63.09 32.04 10.65
C SER A 588 63.96 33.20 11.21
N SER A 589 63.33 34.31 11.58
CA SER A 589 64.01 35.43 12.23
C SER A 589 64.50 35.04 13.63
N VAL A 590 63.65 34.31 14.39
CA VAL A 590 63.99 33.73 15.69
C VAL A 590 65.15 32.74 15.57
N LEU A 591 65.15 31.92 14.50
CA LEU A 591 66.25 30.98 14.20
C LEU A 591 67.59 31.69 14.07
N ILE A 592 67.63 32.74 13.24
CA ILE A 592 68.88 33.55 13.02
C ILE A 592 69.31 34.16 14.33
N ALA A 593 68.42 34.79 15.09
CA ALA A 593 68.72 35.41 16.37
C ALA A 593 69.23 34.40 17.42
N THR A 594 68.63 33.22 17.51
CA THR A 594 69.04 32.16 18.44
C THR A 594 70.40 31.57 18.05
N ARG A 595 70.65 31.40 16.76
CA ARG A 595 71.93 30.96 16.25
C ARG A 595 73.05 31.95 16.57
N ILE A 596 72.79 33.26 16.42
CA ILE A 596 73.77 34.32 16.80
C ILE A 596 73.99 34.27 18.32
N ARG A 597 72.94 34.11 19.13
CA ARG A 597 73.05 33.99 20.60
C ARG A 597 73.91 32.77 21.01
N GLN A 598 73.68 31.61 20.36
CA GLN A 598 74.48 30.40 20.61
C GLN A 598 75.93 30.62 20.28
N GLN A 599 76.28 31.23 19.11
CA GLN A 599 77.65 31.54 18.71
C GLN A 599 78.28 32.51 19.68
N ALA A 600 77.59 33.56 20.09
CA ALA A 600 78.09 34.53 21.08
C ALA A 600 78.32 33.88 22.45
N ALA A 601 77.37 33.02 22.93
CA ALA A 601 77.50 32.29 24.18
C ALA A 601 78.72 31.32 24.17
N ALA A 602 78.94 30.62 23.04
CA ALA A 602 80.15 29.77 22.85
C ALA A 602 81.45 30.58 22.87
N SER A 603 81.45 31.75 22.24
CA SER A 603 82.60 32.66 22.28
C SER A 603 82.90 33.19 23.69
N ILE A 604 81.82 33.60 24.41
CA ILE A 604 81.94 34.07 25.81
C ILE A 604 82.43 32.92 26.74
N LEU A 605 81.92 31.69 26.52
CA LEU A 605 82.37 30.51 27.28
C LEU A 605 83.91 30.26 27.06
N SER A 606 84.36 30.34 25.80
CA SER A 606 85.76 30.22 25.48
C SER A 606 86.57 31.29 26.19
N GLN A 607 86.13 32.53 26.17
CA GLN A 607 86.81 33.66 26.82
C GLN A 607 86.79 33.54 28.37
N ALA A 608 85.62 33.08 28.96
CA ALA A 608 85.51 32.86 30.40
C ALA A 608 86.41 31.72 30.90
N ASN A 609 86.67 30.71 30.06
CA ASN A 609 87.64 29.62 30.39
C ASN A 609 89.09 30.06 30.35
N LEU A 610 89.44 31.10 29.58
CA LEU A 610 90.81 31.65 29.52
C LEU A 610 91.11 32.58 30.70
N GLN A 611 90.11 33.19 31.34
CA GLN A 611 90.35 34.12 32.47
C GLN A 611 91.15 33.53 33.67
N PRO A 612 90.86 32.31 34.17
CA PRO A 612 91.60 31.69 35.23
C PRO A 612 93.10 31.42 34.83
N GLN A 613 93.32 31.07 33.54
CA GLN A 613 94.69 30.81 33.03
C GLN A 613 95.53 32.09 32.98
N LEU A 614 94.94 33.20 32.55
CA LEU A 614 95.57 34.51 32.59
C LEU A 614 95.82 34.95 34.02
N ALA A 615 94.91 34.71 34.96
CA ALA A 615 95.13 35.01 36.38
C ALA A 615 96.28 34.18 36.98
N LEU A 616 96.44 32.93 36.57
CA LEU A 616 97.48 32.04 36.99
C LEU A 616 98.84 32.50 36.43
N GLN A 617 98.89 32.99 35.17
CA GLN A 617 100.10 33.57 34.53
C GLN A 617 100.55 34.89 35.17
N LEU A 618 99.64 35.69 35.74
CA LEU A 618 99.92 36.92 36.45
C LEU A 618 100.38 36.69 37.91
N LEU A 619 100.20 35.49 38.47
CA LEU A 619 100.63 35.08 39.82
C LEU A 619 101.94 34.30 39.82
N GLN A 620 102.54 33.97 38.66
CA GLN A 620 103.88 33.45 38.45
C GLN A 620 104.81 34.58 38.15
#